data_d7778931db714a809dc6415da8cb879d
#
_entry.id   d7778931db714a809dc6415da8cb879d
#
_cell.length_a   1.000
_cell.length_b   1.000
_cell.length_c   1.000
_cell.angle_alpha   90.00
_cell.angle_beta   90.00
_cell.angle_gamma   90.00
#
_symmetry.space_group_name_H-M   'P 1'
#
loop_
_entity.id
_entity.type
_entity.pdbx_description
1 polymer ?
#
loop_
_entity_poly.entity_id
_entity_poly.type
_entity_poly.pdbx_seq_one_letter_code
_entity_poly.pdbx_strand_id
1 'polypeptide(L)'
;ADDLLGTVARRCEAAGWACEIVTGDKDSLQLITDTTHVCHVKTRMGQTETIEYTPEVFRAEYGFDPIHMIDLKALMGDSSDNIPGVPGIGEKTAKDLLVRFGTVADIYRDLDALDIKPGVRKKLAEGRESAQLSSDLATIHTDAPIDFAPESAAWNRDYRPELYDWFRRLGFLKLSEKWGLQPADGAAAPEDALPQLPTVDVTDGTALHALEQ
;
A
#
# COMPACT_ATOMS: atom_id res chain seq x y z
N ALA A 1 -3.96 -4.71 7.02
CA ALA A 1 -4.35 -4.33 5.64
C ALA A 1 -3.67 -5.23 4.61
N ASP A 2 -2.39 -5.51 4.76
CA ASP A 2 -1.56 -6.18 3.75
C ASP A 2 -1.99 -7.62 3.49
N ASP A 3 -2.34 -8.37 4.52
CA ASP A 3 -2.90 -9.72 4.38
C ASP A 3 -4.22 -9.73 3.61
N LEU A 4 -5.04 -8.67 3.75
CA LEU A 4 -6.26 -8.54 2.97
C LEU A 4 -5.94 -8.29 1.49
N LEU A 5 -4.98 -7.41 1.19
CA LEU A 5 -4.52 -7.16 -0.18
C LEU A 5 -3.95 -8.44 -0.80
N GLY A 6 -3.07 -9.13 -0.07
CA GLY A 6 -2.50 -10.40 -0.51
C GLY A 6 -3.55 -11.47 -0.75
N THR A 7 -4.53 -11.60 0.15
CA THR A 7 -5.62 -12.57 0.01
C THR A 7 -6.52 -12.25 -1.19
N VAL A 8 -6.88 -10.97 -1.38
CA VAL A 8 -7.66 -10.52 -2.55
C VAL A 8 -6.90 -10.81 -3.84
N ALA A 9 -5.62 -10.46 -3.91
CA ALA A 9 -4.78 -10.71 -5.09
C ALA A 9 -4.76 -12.21 -5.45
N ARG A 10 -4.53 -13.09 -4.47
CA ARG A 10 -4.53 -14.55 -4.72
C ARG A 10 -5.89 -15.09 -5.15
N ARG A 11 -6.99 -14.54 -4.64
CA ARG A 11 -8.34 -14.92 -5.10
C ARG A 11 -8.63 -14.44 -6.51
N CYS A 12 -8.17 -13.24 -6.88
CA CYS A 12 -8.25 -12.76 -8.25
C CYS A 12 -7.47 -13.68 -9.21
N GLU A 13 -6.23 -14.03 -8.87
CA GLU A 13 -5.42 -14.97 -9.66
C GLU A 13 -6.10 -16.33 -9.81
N ALA A 14 -6.64 -16.89 -8.72
CA ALA A 14 -7.36 -18.18 -8.74
C ALA A 14 -8.62 -18.14 -9.62
N ALA A 15 -9.26 -16.99 -9.75
CA ALA A 15 -10.40 -16.76 -10.63
C ALA A 15 -10.00 -16.40 -12.08
N GLY A 16 -8.70 -16.30 -12.39
CA GLY A 16 -8.19 -15.93 -13.71
C GLY A 16 -8.26 -14.43 -14.01
N TRP A 17 -8.32 -13.59 -12.98
CA TRP A 17 -8.34 -12.13 -13.09
C TRP A 17 -6.93 -11.54 -12.92
N ALA A 18 -6.65 -10.48 -13.66
CA ALA A 18 -5.52 -9.62 -13.35
C ALA A 18 -5.84 -8.72 -12.14
N CYS A 19 -4.84 -8.49 -11.30
CA CYS A 19 -4.95 -7.64 -10.12
C CYS A 19 -3.92 -6.52 -10.16
N GLU A 20 -4.34 -5.29 -9.93
CA GLU A 20 -3.45 -4.15 -9.76
C GLU A 20 -3.61 -3.57 -8.35
N ILE A 21 -2.53 -3.64 -7.56
CA ILE A 21 -2.48 -3.09 -6.20
C ILE A 21 -1.93 -1.67 -6.27
N VAL A 22 -2.77 -0.67 -5.97
CA VAL A 22 -2.36 0.74 -5.94
C VAL A 22 -2.03 1.12 -4.50
N THR A 23 -0.75 1.37 -4.20
CA THR A 23 -0.29 1.62 -2.84
C THR A 23 0.95 2.52 -2.79
N GLY A 24 1.14 3.20 -1.65
CA GLY A 24 2.41 3.87 -1.30
C GLY A 24 3.37 2.97 -0.51
N ASP A 25 2.96 1.74 -0.20
CA ASP A 25 3.71 0.79 0.61
C ASP A 25 4.46 -0.22 -0.28
N LYS A 26 5.78 -0.33 -0.04
CA LYS A 26 6.64 -1.25 -0.78
C LYS A 26 6.51 -2.70 -0.33
N ASP A 27 5.86 -2.98 0.79
CA ASP A 27 5.67 -4.33 1.28
C ASP A 27 4.84 -5.16 0.32
N SER A 28 3.88 -4.52 -0.33
CA SER A 28 3.07 -5.13 -1.38
C SER A 28 3.88 -5.61 -2.59
N LEU A 29 5.14 -5.18 -2.76
CA LEU A 29 5.98 -5.65 -3.87
C LEU A 29 6.25 -7.16 -3.82
N GLN A 30 6.19 -7.79 -2.64
CA GLN A 30 6.29 -9.26 -2.51
C GLN A 30 5.12 -10.01 -3.16
N LEU A 31 4.00 -9.33 -3.43
CA LEU A 31 2.78 -9.91 -4.00
C LEU A 31 2.78 -9.95 -5.53
N ILE A 32 3.78 -9.32 -6.18
CA ILE A 32 3.87 -9.24 -7.64
C ILE A 32 4.03 -10.64 -8.24
N THR A 33 3.20 -10.91 -9.25
CA THR A 33 3.24 -12.12 -10.09
C THR A 33 3.00 -11.73 -11.54
N ASP A 34 2.91 -12.70 -12.45
CA ASP A 34 2.59 -12.45 -13.86
C ASP A 34 1.19 -11.83 -14.05
N THR A 35 0.30 -11.96 -13.08
CA THR A 35 -1.09 -11.46 -13.14
C THR A 35 -1.41 -10.45 -12.05
N THR A 36 -0.55 -10.29 -11.05
CA THR A 36 -0.67 -9.26 -10.00
C THR A 36 0.46 -8.25 -10.14
N HIS A 37 0.12 -7.00 -10.41
CA HIS A 37 1.08 -5.89 -10.49
C HIS A 37 0.90 -4.91 -9.34
N VAL A 38 1.92 -4.11 -9.04
CA VAL A 38 1.86 -3.06 -8.01
C VAL A 38 2.12 -1.70 -8.64
N CYS A 39 1.13 -0.85 -8.58
CA CYS A 39 1.23 0.57 -8.92
C CYS A 39 1.67 1.33 -7.67
N HIS A 40 2.98 1.53 -7.52
CA HIS A 40 3.54 2.23 -6.36
C HIS A 40 3.44 3.74 -6.54
N VAL A 41 2.69 4.40 -5.66
CA VAL A 41 2.43 5.84 -5.67
C VAL A 41 3.32 6.53 -4.64
N LYS A 42 4.16 7.45 -5.10
CA LYS A 42 5.06 8.21 -4.24
C LYS A 42 4.79 9.70 -4.41
N THR A 43 4.43 10.36 -3.33
CA THR A 43 4.28 11.83 -3.31
C THR A 43 5.50 12.47 -2.65
N ARG A 44 6.19 13.33 -3.40
CA ARG A 44 7.33 14.09 -2.89
C ARG A 44 7.20 15.55 -3.31
N MET A 45 7.30 16.49 -2.36
CA MET A 45 7.22 17.94 -2.62
C MET A 45 5.99 18.35 -3.45
N GLY A 46 4.82 17.71 -3.22
CA GLY A 46 3.58 18.01 -3.94
C GLY A 46 3.50 17.41 -5.36
N GLN A 47 4.51 16.70 -5.81
CA GLN A 47 4.49 15.93 -7.06
C GLN A 47 4.24 14.46 -6.74
N THR A 48 3.33 13.86 -7.49
CA THR A 48 3.03 12.44 -7.39
C THR A 48 3.66 11.72 -8.57
N GLU A 49 4.54 10.79 -8.27
CA GLU A 49 5.15 9.85 -9.22
C GLU A 49 4.50 8.48 -9.01
N THR A 50 4.28 7.78 -10.11
CA THR A 50 3.71 6.44 -10.11
C THR A 50 4.64 5.52 -10.87
N ILE A 51 4.99 4.38 -10.24
CA ILE A 51 5.79 3.34 -10.85
C ILE A 51 4.95 2.07 -10.88
N GLU A 52 4.73 1.54 -12.07
CA GLU A 52 4.10 0.23 -12.25
C GLU A 52 5.18 -0.87 -12.15
N TYR A 53 5.09 -1.68 -11.11
CA TYR A 53 5.98 -2.82 -10.92
C TYR A 53 5.34 -4.09 -11.48
N THR A 54 5.86 -4.54 -12.60
CA THR A 54 5.71 -5.91 -13.09
C THR A 54 6.89 -6.76 -12.58
N PRO A 55 6.86 -8.10 -12.74
CA PRO A 55 8.03 -8.93 -12.40
C PRO A 55 9.32 -8.47 -13.06
N GLU A 56 9.26 -8.02 -14.33
CA GLU A 56 10.42 -7.57 -15.09
C GLU A 56 10.99 -6.27 -14.53
N VAL A 57 10.14 -5.28 -14.27
CA VAL A 57 10.54 -3.99 -13.69
C VAL A 57 11.16 -4.20 -12.32
N PHE A 58 10.55 -5.06 -11.51
CA PHE A 58 11.07 -5.39 -10.20
C PHE A 58 12.46 -6.05 -10.28
N ARG A 59 12.61 -7.09 -11.13
CA ARG A 59 13.91 -7.76 -11.30
C ARG A 59 15.01 -6.83 -11.83
N ALA A 60 14.65 -5.88 -12.70
CA ALA A 60 15.59 -4.88 -13.20
C ALA A 60 16.10 -3.94 -12.10
N GLU A 61 15.26 -3.58 -11.12
CA GLU A 61 15.62 -2.69 -10.01
C GLU A 61 16.34 -3.43 -8.86
N TYR A 62 15.84 -4.62 -8.51
CA TYR A 62 16.27 -5.34 -7.30
C TYR A 62 17.28 -6.46 -7.58
N GLY A 63 17.26 -7.08 -8.77
CA GLY A 63 18.15 -8.15 -9.17
C GLY A 63 17.71 -9.56 -8.73
N PHE A 64 16.52 -9.70 -8.15
CA PHE A 64 15.94 -10.97 -7.71
C PHE A 64 14.41 -10.94 -7.90
N ASP A 65 13.72 -12.06 -7.64
CA ASP A 65 12.28 -12.15 -7.80
C ASP A 65 11.49 -11.42 -6.71
N PRO A 66 10.28 -10.90 -7.00
CA PRO A 66 9.46 -10.11 -6.08
C PRO A 66 9.23 -10.75 -4.71
N ILE A 67 9.02 -12.04 -4.65
CA ILE A 67 8.81 -12.77 -3.39
C ILE A 67 9.97 -12.61 -2.40
N HIS A 68 11.18 -12.38 -2.90
CA HIS A 68 12.38 -12.19 -2.09
C HIS A 68 12.49 -10.79 -1.45
N MET A 69 11.46 -9.93 -1.59
CA MET A 69 11.32 -8.77 -0.71
C MET A 69 11.23 -9.18 0.76
N ILE A 70 10.64 -10.35 1.04
CA ILE A 70 10.62 -10.96 2.37
C ILE A 70 12.05 -11.19 2.86
N ASP A 71 12.87 -11.85 2.04
CA ASP A 71 14.27 -12.12 2.36
C ASP A 71 15.09 -10.85 2.54
N LEU A 72 14.83 -9.82 1.71
CA LEU A 72 15.48 -8.51 1.85
C LEU A 72 15.20 -7.89 3.23
N LYS A 73 13.92 -7.85 3.63
CA LYS A 73 13.51 -7.33 4.94
C LYS A 73 13.99 -8.22 6.09
N ALA A 74 14.04 -9.53 5.91
CA ALA A 74 14.60 -10.46 6.89
C ALA A 74 16.07 -10.15 7.21
N LEU A 75 16.85 -9.72 6.23
CA LEU A 75 18.25 -9.38 6.41
C LEU A 75 18.46 -7.95 6.88
N MET A 76 17.86 -6.95 6.20
CA MET A 76 18.13 -5.55 6.51
C MET A 76 17.25 -4.97 7.62
N GLY A 77 16.13 -5.62 7.91
CA GLY A 77 15.08 -5.07 8.78
C GLY A 77 14.24 -3.98 8.11
N ASP A 78 13.24 -3.52 8.83
CA ASP A 78 12.43 -2.36 8.48
C ASP A 78 12.08 -1.58 9.74
N SER A 79 12.62 -0.37 9.87
CA SER A 79 12.40 0.47 11.05
C SER A 79 10.99 1.06 11.11
N SER A 80 10.27 1.18 9.99
CA SER A 80 8.89 1.66 9.97
C SER A 80 7.93 0.67 10.62
N ASP A 81 8.20 -0.63 10.45
CA ASP A 81 7.37 -1.73 10.96
C ASP A 81 7.97 -2.44 12.17
N ASN A 82 9.06 -1.88 12.74
CA ASN A 82 9.81 -2.48 13.83
C ASN A 82 10.34 -3.91 13.55
N ILE A 83 10.64 -4.19 12.28
CA ILE A 83 11.28 -5.45 11.88
C ILE A 83 12.79 -5.32 12.13
N PRO A 84 13.38 -6.16 13.00
CA PRO A 84 14.74 -5.94 13.46
C PRO A 84 15.82 -6.21 12.41
N GLY A 85 15.62 -7.18 11.52
CA GLY A 85 16.64 -7.64 10.59
C GLY A 85 17.86 -8.24 11.29
N VAL A 86 18.96 -8.38 10.56
CA VAL A 86 20.27 -8.79 11.10
C VAL A 86 21.05 -7.54 11.48
N PRO A 87 21.42 -7.35 12.75
CA PRO A 87 22.13 -6.16 13.21
C PRO A 87 23.40 -5.87 12.38
N GLY A 88 23.44 -4.69 11.77
CA GLY A 88 24.57 -4.23 10.98
C GLY A 88 24.63 -4.78 9.54
N ILE A 89 23.58 -5.45 9.06
CA ILE A 89 23.34 -5.74 7.65
C ILE A 89 22.38 -4.69 7.12
N GLY A 90 22.85 -3.82 6.23
CA GLY A 90 22.01 -2.82 5.58
C GLY A 90 21.61 -3.26 4.18
N GLU A 91 20.72 -2.48 3.53
CA GLU A 91 20.12 -2.77 2.23
C GLU A 91 21.12 -3.22 1.16
N LYS A 92 22.24 -2.48 0.99
CA LYS A 92 23.24 -2.81 -0.01
C LYS A 92 23.86 -4.20 0.19
N THR A 93 24.14 -4.56 1.46
CA THR A 93 24.73 -5.87 1.78
C THR A 93 23.67 -6.97 1.63
N ALA A 94 22.44 -6.72 2.05
CA ALA A 94 21.33 -7.66 1.92
C ALA A 94 21.07 -7.97 0.42
N LYS A 95 20.95 -6.93 -0.42
CA LYS A 95 20.79 -7.10 -1.88
C LYS A 95 21.93 -7.89 -2.51
N ASP A 96 23.22 -7.58 -2.18
CA ASP A 96 24.37 -8.32 -2.70
C ASP A 96 24.30 -9.80 -2.32
N LEU A 97 23.92 -10.10 -1.08
CA LEU A 97 23.77 -11.47 -0.59
C LEU A 97 22.67 -12.23 -1.36
N LEU A 98 21.50 -11.63 -1.54
CA LEU A 98 20.38 -12.27 -2.24
C LEU A 98 20.68 -12.49 -3.72
N VAL A 99 21.24 -11.51 -4.41
CA VAL A 99 21.64 -11.64 -5.81
C VAL A 99 22.67 -12.73 -6.03
N ARG A 100 23.61 -12.90 -5.10
CA ARG A 100 24.72 -13.89 -5.23
C ARG A 100 24.36 -15.29 -4.74
N PHE A 101 23.53 -15.40 -3.73
CA PHE A 101 23.34 -16.65 -3.01
C PHE A 101 21.88 -17.11 -2.90
N GLY A 102 20.94 -16.31 -3.42
CA GLY A 102 19.52 -16.65 -3.41
C GLY A 102 18.81 -16.26 -2.11
N THR A 103 18.04 -17.18 -1.55
CA THR A 103 17.19 -16.91 -0.38
C THR A 103 17.97 -16.81 0.94
N VAL A 104 17.33 -16.26 1.96
CA VAL A 104 17.86 -16.30 3.33
C VAL A 104 18.09 -17.74 3.79
N ALA A 105 17.23 -18.68 3.41
CA ALA A 105 17.42 -20.10 3.71
C ALA A 105 18.67 -20.68 3.08
N ASP A 106 18.97 -20.33 1.81
CA ASP A 106 20.18 -20.77 1.11
C ASP A 106 21.44 -20.17 1.75
N ILE A 107 21.39 -18.87 2.08
CA ILE A 107 22.48 -18.19 2.77
C ILE A 107 22.83 -18.87 4.10
N TYR A 108 21.82 -19.21 4.90
CA TYR A 108 22.05 -19.83 6.20
C TYR A 108 22.37 -21.33 6.15
N ARG A 109 21.97 -22.03 5.08
CA ARG A 109 22.34 -23.44 4.86
C ARG A 109 23.84 -23.60 4.64
N ASP A 110 24.42 -22.72 3.84
CA ASP A 110 25.82 -22.84 3.40
C ASP A 110 26.72 -21.72 3.94
N LEU A 111 26.32 -21.05 5.03
CA LEU A 111 26.91 -19.81 5.56
C LEU A 111 28.44 -19.86 5.68
N ASP A 112 28.99 -21.00 6.13
CA ASP A 112 30.44 -21.16 6.35
C ASP A 112 31.22 -21.28 5.04
N ALA A 113 30.58 -21.74 3.97
CA ALA A 113 31.18 -21.92 2.66
C ALA A 113 31.07 -20.69 1.75
N LEU A 114 30.20 -19.71 2.10
CA LEU A 114 29.97 -18.54 1.25
C LEU A 114 31.24 -17.68 1.13
N ASP A 115 31.52 -17.19 -0.07
CA ASP A 115 32.58 -16.19 -0.32
C ASP A 115 32.11 -14.79 0.09
N ILE A 116 32.13 -14.51 1.38
CA ILE A 116 31.75 -13.25 2.01
C ILE A 116 32.76 -12.80 3.04
N LYS A 117 32.79 -11.49 3.34
CA LYS A 117 33.69 -10.92 4.34
C LYS A 117 33.45 -11.56 5.72
N PRO A 118 34.51 -11.87 6.47
CA PRO A 118 34.38 -12.50 7.80
C PRO A 118 33.46 -11.74 8.75
N GLY A 119 33.47 -10.39 8.71
CA GLY A 119 32.59 -9.56 9.52
C GLY A 119 31.10 -9.67 9.14
N VAL A 120 30.78 -9.90 7.87
CA VAL A 120 29.41 -10.15 7.40
C VAL A 120 28.95 -11.53 7.86
N ARG A 121 29.82 -12.56 7.70
CA ARG A 121 29.52 -13.92 8.15
C ARG A 121 29.23 -13.97 9.66
N LYS A 122 30.07 -13.29 10.46
CA LYS A 122 29.86 -13.22 11.91
C LYS A 122 28.48 -12.62 12.24
N LYS A 123 28.11 -11.49 11.62
CA LYS A 123 26.80 -10.83 11.83
C LYS A 123 25.64 -11.74 11.46
N LEU A 124 25.71 -12.42 10.31
CA LEU A 124 24.71 -13.38 9.90
C LEU A 124 24.59 -14.52 10.90
N ALA A 125 25.71 -15.11 11.36
CA ALA A 125 25.71 -16.19 12.32
C ALA A 125 25.06 -15.78 13.64
N GLU A 126 25.41 -14.58 14.15
CA GLU A 126 24.86 -14.03 15.41
C GLU A 126 23.40 -13.60 15.27
N GLY A 127 22.98 -13.17 14.07
CA GLY A 127 21.65 -12.65 13.78
C GLY A 127 20.66 -13.68 13.23
N ARG A 128 20.94 -14.97 13.20
CA ARG A 128 20.11 -16.00 12.60
C ARG A 128 18.66 -15.99 13.11
N GLU A 129 18.48 -15.94 14.43
CA GLU A 129 17.14 -15.92 15.03
C GLU A 129 16.39 -14.64 14.71
N SER A 130 17.09 -13.50 14.68
CA SER A 130 16.52 -12.22 14.29
C SER A 130 16.10 -12.19 12.82
N ALA A 131 16.89 -12.80 11.93
CA ALA A 131 16.52 -12.95 10.53
C ALA A 131 15.26 -13.80 10.34
N GLN A 132 15.16 -14.91 11.08
CA GLN A 132 13.97 -15.77 11.03
C GLN A 132 12.72 -15.02 11.51
N LEU A 133 12.80 -14.38 12.67
CA LEU A 133 11.71 -13.56 13.19
C LEU A 133 11.32 -12.46 12.20
N SER A 134 12.30 -11.80 11.58
CA SER A 134 12.06 -10.73 10.61
C SER A 134 11.43 -11.25 9.32
N SER A 135 11.78 -12.45 8.89
CA SER A 135 11.13 -13.13 7.76
C SER A 135 9.66 -13.41 8.04
N ASP A 136 9.35 -13.93 9.24
CA ASP A 136 7.99 -14.22 9.65
C ASP A 136 7.15 -12.93 9.73
N LEU A 137 7.72 -11.84 10.28
CA LEU A 137 7.05 -10.55 10.39
C LEU A 137 6.86 -9.84 9.04
N ALA A 138 7.80 -9.99 8.10
CA ALA A 138 7.73 -9.36 6.79
C ALA A 138 6.81 -10.09 5.82
N THR A 139 6.42 -11.33 6.12
CA THR A 139 5.60 -12.15 5.23
C THR A 139 4.14 -11.73 5.27
N ILE A 140 3.59 -11.35 4.13
CA ILE A 140 2.16 -11.10 3.98
C ILE A 140 1.42 -12.43 3.84
N HIS A 141 0.46 -12.68 4.73
CA HIS A 141 -0.42 -13.85 4.65
C HIS A 141 -1.51 -13.64 3.60
N THR A 142 -1.68 -14.64 2.72
CA THR A 142 -2.58 -14.55 1.56
C THR A 142 -3.83 -15.42 1.69
N ASP A 143 -4.14 -15.85 2.91
CA ASP A 143 -5.23 -16.76 3.25
C ASP A 143 -6.13 -16.21 4.37
N ALA A 144 -6.19 -14.89 4.54
CA ALA A 144 -7.04 -14.24 5.54
C ALA A 144 -8.51 -14.68 5.38
N PRO A 145 -9.24 -14.92 6.48
CA PRO A 145 -10.62 -15.40 6.46
C PRO A 145 -11.60 -14.26 6.11
N ILE A 146 -11.62 -13.85 4.84
CA ILE A 146 -12.51 -12.82 4.31
C ILE A 146 -13.57 -13.44 3.41
N ASP A 147 -14.76 -12.86 3.38
CA ASP A 147 -15.79 -13.19 2.40
C ASP A 147 -15.66 -12.25 1.20
N PHE A 148 -14.94 -12.71 0.17
CA PHE A 148 -14.69 -11.95 -1.05
C PHE A 148 -14.68 -12.87 -2.26
N ALA A 149 -15.42 -12.48 -3.30
CA ALA A 149 -15.35 -13.05 -4.63
C ALA A 149 -15.12 -11.92 -5.63
N PRO A 150 -14.16 -12.03 -6.59
CA PRO A 150 -13.85 -10.96 -7.55
C PRO A 150 -15.08 -10.46 -8.31
N GLU A 151 -16.00 -11.35 -8.66
CA GLU A 151 -17.24 -11.04 -9.39
C GLU A 151 -18.16 -10.10 -8.60
N SER A 152 -18.13 -10.16 -7.27
CA SER A 152 -18.94 -9.29 -6.40
C SER A 152 -18.42 -7.85 -6.36
N ALA A 153 -17.18 -7.62 -6.79
CA ALA A 153 -16.53 -6.31 -6.83
C ALA A 153 -16.65 -5.64 -8.21
N ALA A 154 -17.50 -6.16 -9.10
CA ALA A 154 -17.72 -5.57 -10.42
C ALA A 154 -18.16 -4.09 -10.28
N TRP A 155 -17.44 -3.21 -10.97
CA TRP A 155 -17.74 -1.79 -10.97
C TRP A 155 -19.09 -1.53 -11.65
N ASN A 156 -20.09 -1.07 -10.90
CA ASN A 156 -21.34 -0.56 -11.43
C ASN A 156 -21.30 0.98 -11.46
N ARG A 157 -21.46 1.56 -12.64
CA ARG A 157 -21.45 3.03 -12.83
C ARG A 157 -22.78 3.70 -12.54
N ASP A 158 -23.82 2.95 -12.17
CA ASP A 158 -25.20 3.45 -12.02
C ASP A 158 -25.42 4.29 -10.74
N TYR A 159 -24.43 4.41 -9.86
CA TYR A 159 -24.54 5.27 -8.66
C TYR A 159 -24.11 6.74 -8.90
N ARG A 160 -23.91 7.18 -10.14
CA ARG A 160 -23.61 8.58 -10.43
C ARG A 160 -24.64 9.58 -9.90
N PRO A 161 -25.98 9.31 -9.93
CA PRO A 161 -26.96 10.21 -9.33
C PRO A 161 -26.77 10.37 -7.81
N GLU A 162 -26.59 9.27 -7.09
CA GLU A 162 -26.34 9.30 -5.64
C GLU A 162 -25.03 10.04 -5.32
N LEU A 163 -23.98 9.85 -6.13
CA LEU A 163 -22.72 10.55 -5.98
C LEU A 163 -22.87 12.06 -6.22
N TYR A 164 -23.71 12.46 -7.19
CA TYR A 164 -24.06 13.87 -7.41
C TYR A 164 -24.66 14.48 -6.15
N ASP A 165 -25.64 13.82 -5.53
CA ASP A 165 -26.33 14.29 -4.33
C ASP A 165 -25.35 14.40 -3.14
N TRP A 166 -24.47 13.42 -2.97
CA TRP A 166 -23.43 13.47 -1.94
C TRP A 166 -22.44 14.60 -2.16
N PHE A 167 -21.98 14.82 -3.37
CA PHE A 167 -21.04 15.91 -3.68
C PHE A 167 -21.69 17.28 -3.45
N ARG A 168 -22.97 17.41 -3.79
CA ARG A 168 -23.73 18.63 -3.50
C ARG A 168 -23.83 18.89 -1.99
N ARG A 169 -24.22 17.88 -1.21
CA ARG A 169 -24.32 17.97 0.26
C ARG A 169 -23.01 18.31 0.95
N LEU A 170 -21.88 17.83 0.42
CA LEU A 170 -20.55 18.07 0.95
C LEU A 170 -19.91 19.35 0.37
N GLY A 171 -20.58 20.07 -0.51
CA GLY A 171 -20.05 21.28 -1.14
C GLY A 171 -18.95 21.06 -2.16
N PHE A 172 -18.81 19.84 -2.71
CA PHE A 172 -17.78 19.47 -3.70
C PHE A 172 -18.18 19.85 -5.13
N LEU A 173 -18.63 21.10 -5.36
CA LEU A 173 -19.18 21.55 -6.63
C LEU A 173 -18.20 21.38 -7.78
N LYS A 174 -16.94 21.81 -7.61
CA LYS A 174 -15.89 21.67 -8.64
C LYS A 174 -15.59 20.21 -8.99
N LEU A 175 -15.71 19.31 -8.03
CA LEU A 175 -15.48 17.90 -8.25
C LEU A 175 -16.64 17.27 -9.02
N SER A 176 -17.89 17.69 -8.71
CA SER A 176 -19.09 17.31 -9.43
C SER A 176 -19.01 17.71 -10.90
N GLU A 177 -18.58 18.94 -11.21
CA GLU A 177 -18.35 19.43 -12.57
C GLU A 177 -17.25 18.64 -13.28
N LYS A 178 -16.10 18.44 -12.63
CA LYS A 178 -14.96 17.68 -13.18
C LYS A 178 -15.36 16.25 -13.59
N TRP A 179 -16.27 15.64 -12.85
CA TRP A 179 -16.73 14.27 -13.11
C TRP A 179 -17.96 14.22 -14.01
N GLY A 180 -18.49 15.37 -14.45
CA GLY A 180 -19.66 15.47 -15.30
C GLY A 180 -20.90 14.83 -14.66
N LEU A 181 -21.03 14.93 -13.31
CA LEU A 181 -22.15 14.36 -12.61
C LEU A 181 -23.40 15.21 -12.86
N GLN A 182 -24.54 14.53 -13.04
CA GLN A 182 -25.85 15.11 -13.28
C GLN A 182 -26.82 14.62 -12.22
N PRO A 183 -27.85 15.39 -11.84
CA PRO A 183 -28.94 14.91 -11.00
C PRO A 183 -29.63 13.71 -11.67
N ALA A 184 -30.28 12.87 -10.89
CA ALA A 184 -31.14 11.82 -11.42
C ALA A 184 -32.23 12.41 -12.32
N ASP A 185 -32.56 11.73 -13.42
CA ASP A 185 -33.62 12.17 -14.33
C ASP A 185 -34.94 12.40 -13.56
N GLY A 186 -35.45 13.63 -13.59
CA GLY A 186 -36.68 14.04 -12.89
C GLY A 186 -36.49 14.54 -11.45
N ALA A 187 -35.28 14.51 -10.89
CA ALA A 187 -35.01 15.23 -9.66
C ALA A 187 -34.84 16.72 -9.97
N ALA A 188 -35.75 17.56 -9.53
CA ALA A 188 -35.53 18.99 -9.48
C ALA A 188 -34.19 19.23 -8.73
N ALA A 189 -33.30 20.03 -9.31
CA ALA A 189 -32.11 20.45 -8.56
C ALA A 189 -32.60 20.98 -7.21
N PRO A 190 -32.14 20.46 -6.07
CA PRO A 190 -32.52 21.04 -4.81
C PRO A 190 -32.17 22.51 -4.88
N GLU A 191 -33.16 23.39 -4.72
CA GLU A 191 -32.95 24.81 -4.59
C GLU A 191 -31.77 25.00 -3.63
N ASP A 192 -30.86 25.89 -3.95
CA ASP A 192 -29.65 26.21 -3.21
C ASP A 192 -29.96 26.71 -1.77
N ALA A 193 -30.58 25.87 -0.98
CA ALA A 193 -30.68 26.04 0.44
C ALA A 193 -29.41 25.48 1.10
N LEU A 194 -28.27 26.17 0.90
CA LEU A 194 -27.31 26.19 2.00
C LEU A 194 -28.08 26.59 3.23
N PRO A 195 -28.04 25.83 4.34
CA PRO A 195 -28.66 26.27 5.57
C PRO A 195 -28.14 27.70 5.82
N GLN A 196 -29.03 28.68 5.77
CA GLN A 196 -28.68 30.04 6.14
C GLN A 196 -28.23 29.95 7.59
N LEU A 197 -26.94 29.94 7.79
CA LEU A 197 -26.41 30.07 9.14
C LEU A 197 -26.96 31.42 9.66
N PRO A 198 -27.56 31.44 10.85
CA PRO A 198 -28.01 32.69 11.42
C PRO A 198 -26.84 33.65 11.50
N THR A 199 -26.94 34.73 10.72
CA THR A 199 -25.90 35.79 10.77
C THR A 199 -26.20 36.61 12.02
N VAL A 200 -25.32 36.56 12.98
CA VAL A 200 -25.39 37.45 14.15
C VAL A 200 -24.48 38.64 13.85
N ASP A 201 -25.07 39.81 13.67
CA ASP A 201 -24.32 41.05 13.57
C ASP A 201 -23.72 41.39 14.95
N VAL A 202 -22.43 41.19 15.09
CA VAL A 202 -21.71 41.55 16.31
C VAL A 202 -21.45 43.05 16.30
N THR A 203 -22.42 43.83 16.75
CA THR A 203 -22.32 45.32 16.82
C THR A 203 -21.80 45.84 18.16
N ASP A 204 -21.76 44.99 19.19
CA ASP A 204 -21.27 45.34 20.52
C ASP A 204 -20.67 44.12 21.26
N GLY A 205 -19.99 44.37 22.40
CA GLY A 205 -19.31 43.36 23.20
C GLY A 205 -20.21 42.30 23.84
N THR A 206 -21.54 42.53 23.88
CA THR A 206 -22.55 41.60 24.47
C THR A 206 -22.83 40.48 23.51
N ALA A 207 -22.81 40.75 22.20
CA ALA A 207 -23.04 39.72 21.17
C ALA A 207 -21.84 38.76 21.05
N LEU A 208 -20.62 39.18 21.38
CA LEU A 208 -19.45 38.32 21.42
C LEU A 208 -19.55 37.22 22.51
N HIS A 209 -20.13 37.57 23.65
CA HIS A 209 -20.25 36.67 24.80
C HIS A 209 -21.27 35.54 24.57
N ALA A 210 -22.20 35.72 23.64
CA ALA A 210 -23.21 34.71 23.27
C ALA A 210 -22.64 33.63 22.29
N LEU A 211 -21.47 33.85 21.69
CA LEU A 211 -20.80 32.89 20.79
C LEU A 211 -19.82 32.00 21.54
N GLU A 212 -19.54 32.25 22.83
CA GLU A 212 -18.62 31.45 23.65
C GLU A 212 -19.34 30.39 24.52
N GLN A 213 -20.67 30.29 24.46
CA GLN A 213 -21.50 29.28 25.16
C GLN A 213 -22.06 28.26 24.14
#